data_5e7a3774e7fd090f2a6d2e1b5c6d6e77
#
_entry.id   5e7a3774e7fd090f2a6d2e1b5c6d6e77
#
_cell.length_a   1.000
_cell.length_b   1.000
_cell.length_c   1.000
_cell.angle_alpha   90.00
_cell.angle_beta   90.00
_cell.angle_gamma   90.00
#
_symmetry.space_group_name_H-M   'P 1'
#
loop_
_entity.id
_entity.type
_entity.pdbx_description
1 polymer ?
#
loop_
_entity_poly.entity_id
_entity_poly.type
_entity_poly.pdbx_seq_one_letter_code
_entity_poly.pdbx_strand_id
1 'polypeptide(L)'
;NLTDYLGNIKYKTDKAYKKPQVGIVRGLAWTSVGGETLEIEVNAMPGSDDLRVTGNMGDVMKESAMIAYSYVRAITESGKYKVDMKYFDEHMLHLHIPEGAVPKDGPSAGVTMTTAMLSAVTGIPVRPDVAMTGEVTLRGRVLAIGGLKEKLLAAKLAGMKKVLVPEEN
;
A
#
# COMPACT_ATOMS: atom_id res chain seq x y z
N ASN A 1 35.58 -9.57 -16.73
CA ASN A 1 34.16 -9.20 -16.55
C ASN A 1 34.03 -8.41 -15.24
N LEU A 2 33.27 -7.32 -15.25
CA LEU A 2 33.11 -6.47 -14.05
C LEU A 2 32.59 -7.23 -12.83
N THR A 3 31.76 -8.24 -13.04
CA THR A 3 31.22 -9.10 -11.96
C THR A 3 32.30 -9.96 -11.29
N ASP A 4 33.42 -10.22 -11.96
CA ASP A 4 34.53 -11.01 -11.40
C ASP A 4 35.29 -10.22 -10.33
N TYR A 5 35.22 -8.88 -10.39
CA TYR A 5 35.92 -7.98 -9.47
C TYR A 5 35.03 -7.32 -8.44
N LEU A 6 33.76 -7.08 -8.79
CA LEU A 6 32.79 -6.34 -7.95
C LEU A 6 31.77 -7.24 -7.27
N GLY A 7 31.77 -8.52 -7.57
CA GLY A 7 30.77 -9.46 -7.09
C GLY A 7 29.43 -9.31 -7.83
N ASN A 8 28.44 -10.05 -7.39
CA ASN A 8 27.10 -10.02 -7.99
C ASN A 8 26.41 -8.66 -7.77
N ILE A 9 25.59 -8.27 -8.74
CA ILE A 9 24.79 -7.05 -8.66
C ILE A 9 23.96 -7.04 -7.37
N LYS A 10 24.30 -6.14 -6.45
CA LYS A 10 23.65 -6.03 -5.14
C LYS A 10 22.25 -5.38 -5.19
N TYR A 11 21.99 -4.59 -6.23
CA TYR A 11 20.71 -3.91 -6.40
C TYR A 11 19.92 -4.62 -7.50
N LYS A 12 18.97 -5.42 -7.08
CA LYS A 12 17.94 -5.92 -8.01
C LYS A 12 16.86 -4.85 -8.10
N THR A 13 16.52 -4.46 -9.32
CA THR A 13 15.29 -3.68 -9.55
C THR A 13 14.13 -4.45 -8.93
N ASP A 14 13.35 -3.80 -8.09
CA ASP A 14 12.13 -4.38 -7.53
C ASP A 14 11.24 -4.82 -8.70
N LYS A 15 11.20 -6.10 -8.94
CA LYS A 15 10.32 -6.66 -9.96
C LYS A 15 8.93 -6.78 -9.36
N ALA A 16 7.96 -6.19 -10.04
CA ALA A 16 6.56 -6.41 -9.72
C ALA A 16 6.25 -7.92 -9.68
N TYR A 17 5.38 -8.33 -8.76
CA TYR A 17 4.88 -9.71 -8.73
C TYR A 17 4.26 -10.06 -10.07
N LYS A 18 4.49 -11.29 -10.54
CA LYS A 18 3.95 -11.77 -11.82
C LYS A 18 2.48 -12.17 -11.75
N LYS A 19 1.95 -12.42 -10.56
CA LYS A 19 0.59 -12.91 -10.34
C LYS A 19 -0.15 -12.02 -9.35
N PRO A 20 -1.47 -11.85 -9.52
CA PRO A 20 -2.30 -11.20 -8.50
C PRO A 20 -2.16 -11.88 -7.13
N GLN A 21 -2.08 -11.07 -6.08
CA GLN A 21 -1.96 -11.56 -4.70
C GLN A 21 -2.95 -10.83 -3.79
N VAL A 22 -3.44 -11.55 -2.78
CA VAL A 22 -4.30 -11.00 -1.75
C VAL A 22 -3.47 -10.21 -0.74
N GLY A 23 -3.90 -8.99 -0.43
CA GLY A 23 -3.28 -8.15 0.59
C GLY A 23 -1.97 -7.49 0.19
N ILE A 24 -1.56 -7.55 -1.07
CA ILE A 24 -0.33 -6.91 -1.55
C ILE A 24 -0.67 -5.90 -2.63
N VAL A 25 -0.28 -4.65 -2.40
CA VAL A 25 -0.56 -3.53 -3.32
C VAL A 25 0.68 -2.65 -3.43
N ARG A 26 0.91 -2.13 -4.61
CA ARG A 26 2.03 -1.23 -4.87
C ARG A 26 1.60 0.22 -4.78
N GLY A 27 2.26 0.95 -3.89
CA GLY A 27 2.15 2.39 -3.77
C GLY A 27 3.33 3.12 -4.40
N LEU A 28 3.27 4.44 -4.33
CA LEU A 28 4.29 5.33 -4.86
C LEU A 28 4.72 6.31 -3.78
N ALA A 29 6.02 6.53 -3.68
CA ALA A 29 6.62 7.49 -2.76
C ALA A 29 7.48 8.49 -3.52
N TRP A 30 7.66 9.67 -2.92
CA TRP A 30 8.55 10.71 -3.41
C TRP A 30 9.56 11.05 -2.32
N THR A 31 10.82 11.15 -2.72
CA THR A 31 11.94 11.53 -1.87
C THR A 31 12.73 12.66 -2.51
N SER A 32 13.68 13.24 -1.78
CA SER A 32 14.57 14.29 -2.30
C SER A 32 15.44 13.84 -3.49
N VAL A 33 15.56 12.54 -3.69
CA VAL A 33 16.35 11.95 -4.79
C VAL A 33 15.48 11.36 -5.91
N GLY A 34 14.16 11.53 -5.84
CA GLY A 34 13.22 11.06 -6.87
C GLY A 34 12.10 10.22 -6.32
N GLY A 35 11.38 9.56 -7.21
CA GLY A 35 10.27 8.66 -6.86
C GLY A 35 10.73 7.22 -6.71
N GLU A 36 9.98 6.47 -5.91
CA GLU A 36 10.16 5.03 -5.74
C GLU A 36 8.82 4.34 -5.57
N THR A 37 8.78 3.03 -5.77
CA THR A 37 7.60 2.23 -5.47
C THR A 37 7.69 1.66 -4.06
N LEU A 38 6.52 1.55 -3.40
CA LEU A 38 6.38 0.91 -2.10
C LEU A 38 5.53 -0.34 -2.26
N GLU A 39 5.95 -1.43 -1.65
CA GLU A 39 5.12 -2.60 -1.50
C GLU A 39 4.41 -2.54 -0.16
N ILE A 40 3.09 -2.62 -0.17
CA ILE A 40 2.28 -2.65 1.04
C ILE A 40 1.67 -4.04 1.19
N GLU A 41 1.93 -4.67 2.32
CA GLU A 41 1.46 -6.01 2.64
C GLU A 41 0.49 -5.95 3.82
N VAL A 42 -0.64 -6.64 3.69
CA VAL A 42 -1.61 -6.79 4.78
C VAL A 42 -1.98 -8.25 4.92
N ASN A 43 -1.87 -8.75 6.15
CA ASN A 43 -2.37 -10.06 6.54
C ASN A 43 -3.53 -9.89 7.53
N ALA A 44 -4.56 -10.72 7.37
CA ALA A 44 -5.62 -10.91 8.36
C ALA A 44 -5.34 -12.19 9.14
N MET A 45 -5.54 -12.15 10.45
CA MET A 45 -5.29 -13.29 11.34
C MET A 45 -6.31 -13.31 12.47
N PRO A 46 -6.49 -14.46 13.16
CA PRO A 46 -7.35 -14.51 14.33
C PRO A 46 -6.92 -13.49 15.38
N GLY A 47 -7.87 -12.78 15.95
CA GLY A 47 -7.64 -11.74 16.94
C GLY A 47 -8.93 -10.98 17.19
N SER A 48 -8.83 -9.76 17.69
CA SER A 48 -9.99 -8.90 17.91
C SER A 48 -9.66 -7.47 17.47
N ASP A 49 -10.51 -6.91 16.65
CA ASP A 49 -10.60 -5.50 16.21
C ASP A 49 -9.34 -4.65 16.47
N ASP A 50 -8.25 -4.98 15.80
CA ASP A 50 -6.97 -4.30 15.94
C ASP A 50 -6.26 -4.18 14.60
N LEU A 51 -5.49 -3.11 14.46
CA LEU A 51 -4.58 -2.88 13.35
C LEU A 51 -3.16 -2.72 13.88
N ARG A 52 -2.29 -3.63 13.51
CA ARG A 52 -0.86 -3.53 13.77
C ARG A 52 -0.15 -2.97 12.54
N VAL A 53 0.72 -1.97 12.73
CA VAL A 53 1.51 -1.38 11.64
C VAL A 53 3.00 -1.50 11.93
N THR A 54 3.76 -1.91 10.92
CA THR A 54 5.22 -2.02 10.97
C THR A 54 5.84 -1.52 9.66
N GLY A 55 7.11 -1.21 9.66
CA GLY A 55 7.84 -0.74 8.47
C GLY A 55 8.47 0.62 8.62
N ASN A 56 8.78 1.03 9.87
CA ASN A 56 9.41 2.32 10.16
C ASN A 56 8.60 3.51 9.64
N MET A 57 7.32 3.53 9.97
CA MET A 57 6.38 4.57 9.55
C MET A 57 6.41 5.74 10.54
N GLY A 58 6.43 6.97 10.01
CA GLY A 58 6.22 8.18 10.78
C GLY A 58 4.75 8.37 11.21
N ASP A 59 4.50 9.39 12.02
CA ASP A 59 3.20 9.61 12.66
C ASP A 59 2.07 9.89 11.66
N VAL A 60 2.35 10.64 10.60
CA VAL A 60 1.34 10.96 9.57
C VAL A 60 0.93 9.71 8.80
N MET A 61 1.85 8.85 8.45
CA MET A 61 1.56 7.60 7.75
C MET A 61 0.80 6.62 8.66
N LYS A 62 1.15 6.52 9.94
CA LYS A 62 0.39 5.71 10.92
C LYS A 62 -1.05 6.21 11.08
N GLU A 63 -1.25 7.52 11.16
CA GLU A 63 -2.58 8.13 11.22
C GLU A 63 -3.36 7.82 9.94
N SER A 64 -2.74 7.94 8.77
CA SER A 64 -3.35 7.56 7.50
C SER A 64 -3.78 6.08 7.48
N ALA A 65 -2.96 5.19 8.05
CA ALA A 65 -3.31 3.77 8.17
C ALA A 65 -4.55 3.55 9.05
N MET A 66 -4.68 4.28 10.15
CA MET A 66 -5.86 4.21 11.02
C MET A 66 -7.12 4.74 10.33
N ILE A 67 -7.01 5.81 9.55
CA ILE A 67 -8.12 6.35 8.74
C ILE A 67 -8.56 5.32 7.70
N ALA A 68 -7.60 4.71 7.00
CA ALA A 68 -7.87 3.66 6.02
C ALA A 68 -8.60 2.46 6.67
N TYR A 69 -8.15 2.05 7.84
CA TYR A 69 -8.77 0.96 8.59
C TYR A 69 -10.22 1.26 8.97
N SER A 70 -10.49 2.45 9.49
CA SER A 70 -11.85 2.87 9.84
C SER A 70 -12.76 2.91 8.61
N TYR A 71 -12.25 3.38 7.48
CA TYR A 71 -13.01 3.41 6.23
C TYR A 71 -13.30 2.00 5.71
N VAL A 72 -12.32 1.10 5.72
CA VAL A 72 -12.51 -0.31 5.32
C VAL A 72 -13.56 -0.98 6.18
N ARG A 73 -13.55 -0.77 7.49
CA ARG A 73 -14.61 -1.26 8.38
C ARG A 73 -15.98 -0.75 7.96
N ALA A 74 -16.11 0.55 7.76
CA ALA A 74 -17.39 1.17 7.42
C ALA A 74 -17.98 0.62 6.12
N ILE A 75 -17.18 0.47 5.07
CA ILE A 75 -17.68 -0.04 3.78
C ILE A 75 -17.94 -1.55 3.79
N THR A 76 -17.24 -2.33 4.58
CA THR A 76 -17.49 -3.77 4.71
C THR A 76 -18.72 -4.04 5.57
N GLU A 77 -18.93 -3.28 6.63
CA GLU A 77 -20.12 -3.37 7.48
C GLU A 77 -21.40 -2.90 6.78
N SER A 78 -21.29 -2.08 5.73
CA SER A 78 -22.42 -1.63 4.91
C SER A 78 -23.06 -2.73 4.06
N GLY A 79 -22.46 -3.92 3.98
CA GLY A 79 -22.93 -5.03 3.16
C GLY A 79 -22.55 -4.95 1.69
N LYS A 80 -21.79 -3.95 1.27
CA LYS A 80 -21.31 -3.80 -0.11
C LYS A 80 -20.41 -4.97 -0.55
N TYR A 81 -19.68 -5.55 0.39
CA TYR A 81 -18.84 -6.72 0.19
C TYR A 81 -19.38 -7.89 1.02
N LYS A 82 -19.16 -9.12 0.55
CA LYS A 82 -19.58 -10.34 1.27
C LYS A 82 -18.62 -10.62 2.44
N VAL A 83 -18.68 -9.78 3.46
CA VAL A 83 -17.90 -9.90 4.69
C VAL A 83 -18.87 -10.05 5.86
N ASP A 84 -18.60 -11.03 6.73
CA ASP A 84 -19.38 -11.25 7.94
C ASP A 84 -19.30 -10.02 8.85
N MET A 85 -20.41 -9.61 9.45
CA MET A 85 -20.46 -8.46 10.36
C MET A 85 -19.54 -8.63 11.58
N LYS A 86 -19.28 -9.88 11.98
CA LYS A 86 -18.37 -10.21 13.10
C LYS A 86 -16.91 -10.34 12.69
N TYR A 87 -16.58 -10.11 11.41
CA TYR A 87 -15.22 -10.31 10.91
C TYR A 87 -14.18 -9.59 11.75
N PHE A 88 -14.37 -8.30 11.99
CA PHE A 88 -13.41 -7.49 12.76
C PHE A 88 -13.39 -7.83 14.25
N ASP A 89 -14.46 -8.34 14.81
CA ASP A 89 -14.48 -8.82 16.20
C ASP A 89 -13.61 -10.07 16.38
N GLU A 90 -13.43 -10.86 15.33
CA GLU A 90 -12.73 -12.15 15.34
C GLU A 90 -11.36 -12.11 14.65
N HIS A 91 -11.00 -10.98 14.03
CA HIS A 91 -9.76 -10.82 13.27
C HIS A 91 -9.03 -9.53 13.62
N MET A 92 -7.71 -9.58 13.50
CA MET A 92 -6.86 -8.41 13.46
C MET A 92 -6.14 -8.33 12.12
N LEU A 93 -5.75 -7.11 11.73
CA LEU A 93 -4.94 -6.89 10.54
C LEU A 93 -3.52 -6.48 10.95
N HIS A 94 -2.54 -6.97 10.18
CA HIS A 94 -1.16 -6.49 10.27
C HIS A 94 -0.77 -5.91 8.91
N LEU A 95 -0.44 -4.62 8.89
CA LEU A 95 0.06 -3.90 7.73
C LEU A 95 1.56 -3.68 7.88
N HIS A 96 2.31 -4.07 6.87
CA HIS A 96 3.75 -3.90 6.83
C HIS A 96 4.19 -3.29 5.51
N ILE A 97 5.15 -2.36 5.57
CA ILE A 97 5.79 -1.78 4.39
C ILE A 97 7.29 -2.06 4.45
N PRO A 98 7.80 -3.05 3.72
CA PRO A 98 9.24 -3.25 3.62
C PRO A 98 9.88 -2.09 2.79
N GLU A 99 11.13 -1.77 2.95
CA GLU A 99 12.06 -2.38 3.88
C GLU A 99 11.96 -1.68 5.25
N GLY A 100 12.03 -2.46 6.33
CA GLY A 100 11.78 -1.96 7.68
C GLY A 100 12.82 -0.96 8.21
N ALA A 101 14.04 -0.97 7.66
CA ALA A 101 15.08 -0.01 8.03
C ALA A 101 14.91 1.37 7.38
N VAL A 102 14.13 1.46 6.30
CA VAL A 102 13.93 2.70 5.54
C VAL A 102 12.77 3.48 6.16
N PRO A 103 13.00 4.71 6.67
CA PRO A 103 11.92 5.52 7.23
C PRO A 103 10.98 5.99 6.12
N LYS A 104 9.69 5.97 6.42
CA LYS A 104 8.62 6.37 5.51
C LYS A 104 7.62 7.23 6.26
N ASP A 105 7.10 8.26 5.63
CA ASP A 105 6.06 9.09 6.22
C ASP A 105 5.20 9.76 5.15
N GLY A 106 4.13 10.41 5.59
CA GLY A 106 3.19 11.14 4.75
C GLY A 106 1.88 10.41 4.53
N PRO A 107 0.86 11.11 3.97
CA PRO A 107 -0.50 10.59 3.83
C PRO A 107 -0.79 9.96 2.46
N SER A 108 0.12 10.06 1.48
CA SER A 108 -0.18 9.70 0.09
C SER A 108 -0.30 8.18 -0.17
N ALA A 109 0.07 7.34 0.79
CA ALA A 109 -0.13 5.89 0.72
C ALA A 109 -1.52 5.45 1.21
N GLY A 110 -2.38 6.36 1.60
CA GLY A 110 -3.70 6.05 2.18
C GLY A 110 -4.56 5.16 1.28
N VAL A 111 -4.67 5.49 -0.01
CA VAL A 111 -5.45 4.69 -0.97
C VAL A 111 -4.85 3.28 -1.15
N THR A 112 -3.54 3.17 -1.11
CA THR A 112 -2.84 1.89 -1.23
C THR A 112 -3.07 1.01 0.00
N MET A 113 -2.98 1.58 1.19
CA MET A 113 -3.25 0.89 2.45
C MET A 113 -4.72 0.44 2.53
N THR A 114 -5.65 1.30 2.12
CA THR A 114 -7.07 0.96 2.03
C THR A 114 -7.32 -0.24 1.12
N THR A 115 -6.74 -0.22 -0.07
CA THR A 115 -6.87 -1.30 -1.05
C THR A 115 -6.28 -2.60 -0.54
N ALA A 116 -5.11 -2.56 0.10
CA ALA A 116 -4.47 -3.74 0.68
C ALA A 116 -5.27 -4.35 1.83
N MET A 117 -5.83 -3.53 2.71
CA MET A 117 -6.71 -3.99 3.80
C MET A 117 -7.99 -4.61 3.25
N LEU A 118 -8.64 -3.94 2.29
CA LEU A 118 -9.86 -4.44 1.68
C LEU A 118 -9.63 -5.77 0.95
N SER A 119 -8.51 -5.89 0.25
CA SER A 119 -8.08 -7.14 -0.39
C SER A 119 -7.91 -8.26 0.64
N ALA A 120 -7.20 -8.00 1.74
CA ALA A 120 -6.99 -8.99 2.81
C ALA A 120 -8.30 -9.46 3.45
N VAL A 121 -9.24 -8.54 3.70
CA VAL A 121 -10.53 -8.82 4.34
C VAL A 121 -11.47 -9.57 3.41
N THR A 122 -11.50 -9.22 2.12
CA THR A 122 -12.42 -9.83 1.14
C THR A 122 -11.86 -11.07 0.46
N GLY A 123 -10.54 -11.29 0.52
CA GLY A 123 -9.87 -12.36 -0.22
C GLY A 123 -9.74 -12.08 -1.73
N ILE A 124 -10.06 -10.88 -2.17
CA ILE A 124 -9.96 -10.48 -3.59
C ILE A 124 -8.51 -10.09 -3.90
N PRO A 125 -7.83 -10.78 -4.83
CA PRO A 125 -6.44 -10.44 -5.17
C PRO A 125 -6.34 -9.12 -5.94
N VAL A 126 -5.20 -8.46 -5.81
CA VAL A 126 -4.91 -7.20 -6.49
C VAL A 126 -3.92 -7.45 -7.63
N ARG A 127 -4.13 -6.77 -8.77
CA ARG A 127 -3.27 -6.87 -9.94
C ARG A 127 -1.86 -6.36 -9.62
N PRO A 128 -0.81 -7.11 -10.00
CA PRO A 128 0.58 -6.74 -9.71
C PRO A 128 1.11 -5.61 -10.61
N ASP A 129 0.43 -5.30 -11.71
CA ASP A 129 0.83 -4.30 -12.69
C ASP A 129 0.15 -2.93 -12.47
N VAL A 130 -0.52 -2.76 -11.34
CA VAL A 130 -1.21 -1.51 -10.95
C VAL A 130 -0.51 -0.93 -9.73
N ALA A 131 -0.16 0.35 -9.82
CA ALA A 131 0.29 1.15 -8.69
C ALA A 131 -0.70 2.28 -8.41
N MET A 132 -0.67 2.84 -7.23
CA MET A 132 -1.59 3.91 -6.84
C MET A 132 -0.98 4.87 -5.84
N THR A 133 -1.55 6.07 -5.78
CA THR A 133 -1.20 7.10 -4.81
C THR A 133 -2.43 7.96 -4.52
N GLY A 134 -2.58 8.40 -3.30
CA GLY A 134 -3.70 9.25 -2.89
C GLY A 134 -3.86 9.27 -1.38
N GLU A 135 -4.18 10.44 -0.84
CA GLU A 135 -4.58 10.58 0.56
C GLU A 135 -6.06 10.21 0.70
N VAL A 136 -6.40 9.38 1.68
CA VAL A 136 -7.80 9.01 1.95
C VAL A 136 -8.34 9.74 3.15
N THR A 137 -9.65 10.03 3.13
CA THR A 137 -10.40 10.56 4.27
C THR A 137 -11.27 9.46 4.89
N LEU A 138 -11.85 9.74 6.07
CA LEU A 138 -12.78 8.81 6.74
C LEU A 138 -14.00 8.46 5.87
N ARG A 139 -14.39 9.35 4.97
CA ARG A 139 -15.53 9.15 4.06
C ARG A 139 -15.14 8.54 2.73
N GLY A 140 -13.86 8.17 2.56
CA GLY A 140 -13.36 7.54 1.34
C GLY A 140 -13.09 8.51 0.19
N ARG A 141 -12.99 9.81 0.46
CA ARG A 141 -12.50 10.77 -0.54
C ARG A 141 -11.01 10.56 -0.76
N VAL A 142 -10.57 10.78 -1.98
CA VAL A 142 -9.16 10.71 -2.35
C VAL A 142 -8.67 12.12 -2.65
N LEU A 143 -7.75 12.61 -1.83
CA LEU A 143 -7.20 13.96 -1.94
C LEU A 143 -5.92 13.96 -2.77
N ALA A 144 -5.62 15.11 -3.39
CA ALA A 144 -4.41 15.34 -4.18
C ALA A 144 -3.12 15.10 -3.37
N ILE A 145 -2.08 14.71 -4.08
CA ILE A 145 -0.77 14.38 -3.50
C ILE A 145 0.35 15.20 -4.16
N GLY A 146 1.49 15.24 -3.52
CA GLY A 146 2.71 15.83 -4.06
C GLY A 146 3.59 14.83 -4.81
N GLY A 147 4.49 15.36 -5.64
CA GLY A 147 5.49 14.56 -6.33
C GLY A 147 4.94 13.64 -7.42
N LEU A 148 3.82 13.99 -8.07
CA LEU A 148 3.18 13.13 -9.05
C LEU A 148 4.10 12.76 -10.21
N LYS A 149 4.86 13.73 -10.74
CA LYS A 149 5.78 13.48 -11.86
C LYS A 149 6.82 12.41 -11.50
N GLU A 150 7.44 12.54 -10.35
CA GLU A 150 8.46 11.62 -9.85
C GLU A 150 7.86 10.24 -9.56
N LYS A 151 6.65 10.20 -9.01
CA LYS A 151 5.92 8.97 -8.74
C LYS A 151 5.55 8.23 -10.02
N LEU A 152 5.07 8.93 -11.04
CA LEU A 152 4.75 8.33 -12.34
C LEU A 152 5.98 7.78 -13.03
N LEU A 153 7.11 8.49 -12.95
CA LEU A 153 8.37 7.99 -13.50
C LEU A 153 8.82 6.71 -12.79
N ALA A 154 8.74 6.68 -11.47
CA ALA A 154 9.07 5.47 -10.69
C ALA A 154 8.18 4.28 -11.08
N ALA A 155 6.88 4.51 -11.24
CA ALA A 155 5.94 3.48 -11.68
C ALA A 155 6.29 2.95 -13.08
N LYS A 156 6.64 3.83 -14.01
CA LYS A 156 7.08 3.45 -15.36
C LYS A 156 8.35 2.59 -15.33
N LEU A 157 9.35 3.01 -14.56
CA LEU A 157 10.61 2.26 -14.41
C LEU A 157 10.41 0.90 -13.74
N ALA A 158 9.42 0.78 -12.86
CA ALA A 158 9.06 -0.49 -12.23
C ALA A 158 8.20 -1.41 -13.13
N GLY A 159 7.85 -0.96 -14.33
CA GLY A 159 7.07 -1.76 -15.27
C GLY A 159 5.57 -1.78 -14.99
N MET A 160 5.04 -0.82 -14.23
CA MET A 160 3.60 -0.71 -13.99
C MET A 160 2.86 -0.34 -15.27
N LYS A 161 1.76 -1.04 -15.53
CA LYS A 161 0.91 -0.79 -16.71
C LYS A 161 -0.16 0.26 -16.45
N LYS A 162 -0.58 0.42 -15.20
CA LYS A 162 -1.61 1.37 -14.80
C LYS A 162 -1.23 2.03 -13.48
N VAL A 163 -1.51 3.32 -13.39
CA VAL A 163 -1.37 4.07 -12.14
C VAL A 163 -2.69 4.77 -11.85
N LEU A 164 -3.21 4.56 -10.66
CA LEU A 164 -4.38 5.26 -10.15
C LEU A 164 -3.91 6.49 -9.39
N VAL A 165 -4.42 7.66 -9.77
CA VAL A 165 -4.06 8.95 -9.19
C VAL A 165 -5.31 9.70 -8.76
N PRO A 166 -5.21 10.65 -7.81
CA PRO A 166 -6.34 11.48 -7.43
C PRO A 166 -6.86 12.31 -8.61
N GLU A 167 -8.19 12.49 -8.65
CA GLU A 167 -8.83 13.30 -9.69
C GLU A 167 -8.31 14.74 -9.73
N GLU A 168 -8.01 15.30 -8.57
CA GLU A 168 -7.53 16.68 -8.41
C GLU A 168 -6.05 16.89 -8.80
N ASN A 169 -5.33 15.84 -9.09
CA ASN A 169 -3.95 15.94 -9.60
C ASN A 169 -3.95 16.23 -11.14
#